data_4f6462f97e5f9969f21d9a5414204240
#
_entry.id   4f6462f97e5f9969f21d9a5414204240
#
_cell.length_a   1.000
_cell.length_b   1.000
_cell.length_c   1.000
_cell.angle_alpha   90.00
_cell.angle_beta   90.00
_cell.angle_gamma   90.00
#
_symmetry.space_group_name_H-M   'P 1'
#
loop_
_entity.id
_entity.type
_entity.pdbx_description
1 polymer ?
#
loop_
_entity_poly.entity_id
_entity_poly.type
_entity_poly.pdbx_seq_one_letter_code
_entity_poly.pdbx_strand_id
1 'polypeptide(L)' 'MSVIRRRWHLTGNVQRVGFRYFAQCAAQKLGLTGWVANNWDGSVTLEAQGERTALDELVPMIERSN' A
#
# COMPACT_ATOMS: atom_id res chain seq x y z
N MET A 1 -19.76 6.09 -9.11
CA MET A 1 -18.66 5.33 -8.51
C MET A 1 -17.47 5.36 -9.42
N SER A 2 -16.34 5.72 -8.87
CA SER A 2 -15.10 5.83 -9.64
C SER A 2 -14.08 4.86 -9.12
N VAL A 3 -13.56 4.06 -10.01
CA VAL A 3 -12.43 3.19 -9.71
C VAL A 3 -11.20 3.87 -10.29
N ILE A 4 -10.22 4.16 -9.45
CA ILE A 4 -8.98 4.80 -9.88
C ILE A 4 -7.80 3.94 -9.46
N ARG A 5 -6.65 4.21 -10.06
CA ARG A 5 -5.42 3.52 -9.75
C ARG A 5 -4.43 4.54 -9.24
N ARG A 6 -3.73 4.20 -8.15
CA ARG A 6 -2.80 5.11 -7.50
C ARG A 6 -1.51 4.39 -7.20
N ARG A 7 -0.39 5.10 -7.34
CA ARG A 7 0.93 4.58 -7.04
C ARG A 7 1.57 5.44 -5.96
N TRP A 8 2.20 4.78 -5.00
CA TRP A 8 2.99 5.44 -3.97
C TRP A 8 4.43 4.97 -4.07
N HIS A 9 5.34 5.90 -3.84
CA HIS A 9 6.76 5.61 -3.70
C HIS A 9 7.14 5.92 -2.26
N LEU A 10 7.41 4.88 -1.49
CA LEU A 10 7.62 5.00 -0.04
C LEU A 10 9.08 4.82 0.29
N THR A 11 9.61 5.71 1.11
CA THR A 11 11.00 5.70 1.52
C THR A 11 11.12 5.59 3.03
N GLY A 12 12.35 5.48 3.54
CA GLY A 12 12.58 5.33 4.97
C GLY A 12 12.59 3.86 5.36
N ASN A 13 12.06 3.55 6.53
CA ASN A 13 12.10 2.19 7.07
C ASN A 13 10.93 1.36 6.57
N VAL A 14 10.77 1.27 5.25
CA VAL A 14 9.61 0.63 4.64
C VAL A 14 9.85 -0.80 4.18
N GLN A 15 11.11 -1.27 4.18
CA GLN A 15 11.41 -2.64 3.77
C GLN A 15 11.66 -3.58 4.96
N ARG A 16 11.26 -3.18 6.14
CA ARG A 16 11.43 -4.04 7.28
C ARG A 16 10.45 -5.20 7.24
N VAL A 17 10.74 -6.19 8.08
CA VAL A 17 9.97 -7.43 8.11
C VAL A 17 8.50 -7.11 8.35
N GLY A 18 7.65 -7.67 7.51
CA GLY A 18 6.21 -7.56 7.66
C GLY A 18 5.55 -6.44 6.90
N PHE A 19 6.32 -5.47 6.35
CA PHE A 19 5.69 -4.35 5.66
C PHE A 19 4.82 -4.80 4.49
N ARG A 20 5.36 -5.68 3.64
CA ARG A 20 4.60 -6.18 2.49
C ARG A 20 3.36 -6.94 2.92
N TYR A 21 3.48 -7.70 3.99
CA TYR A 21 2.35 -8.43 4.54
C TYR A 21 1.26 -7.46 5.03
N PHE A 22 1.65 -6.45 5.79
CA PHE A 22 0.69 -5.46 6.29
C PHE A 22 0.01 -4.70 5.16
N ALA A 23 0.78 -4.38 4.11
CA ALA A 23 0.22 -3.69 2.94
C ALA A 23 -0.83 -4.56 2.25
N GLN A 24 -0.54 -5.84 2.07
CA GLN A 24 -1.48 -6.76 1.46
C GLN A 24 -2.74 -6.93 2.29
N CYS A 25 -2.59 -7.05 3.60
CA CYS A 25 -3.73 -7.19 4.49
C CYS A 25 -4.62 -5.94 4.48
N ALA A 26 -4.00 -4.77 4.51
CA ALA A 26 -4.74 -3.52 4.48
C ALA A 26 -5.51 -3.36 3.17
N ALA A 27 -4.86 -3.65 2.05
CA ALA A 27 -5.51 -3.56 0.76
C ALA A 27 -6.69 -4.51 0.67
N GLN A 28 -6.53 -5.73 1.18
CA GLN A 28 -7.59 -6.71 1.16
C GLN A 28 -8.79 -6.26 1.98
N LYS A 29 -8.55 -5.71 3.16
CA LYS A 29 -9.62 -5.20 4.02
C LYS A 29 -10.37 -4.06 3.36
N LEU A 30 -9.67 -3.25 2.56
CA LEU A 30 -10.27 -2.11 1.89
C LEU A 30 -10.86 -2.45 0.52
N GLY A 31 -10.78 -3.71 0.11
CA GLY A 31 -11.31 -4.12 -1.18
C GLY A 31 -10.48 -3.62 -2.36
N LEU A 32 -9.20 -3.37 -2.15
CA LEU A 32 -8.30 -2.88 -3.19
C LEU A 32 -7.55 -4.03 -3.83
N THR A 33 -7.21 -3.86 -5.11
CA THR A 33 -6.32 -4.77 -5.83
C THR A 33 -5.06 -4.01 -6.24
N GLY A 34 -3.95 -4.74 -6.39
CA GLY A 34 -2.71 -4.10 -6.78
C GLY A 34 -1.52 -4.95 -6.41
N TRP A 35 -0.38 -4.28 -6.20
CA TRP A 35 0.87 -4.99 -5.89
C TRP A 35 1.79 -4.10 -5.08
N VAL A 36 2.77 -4.72 -4.46
CA VAL A 36 3.80 -4.05 -3.68
C VAL A 36 5.14 -4.70 -4.02
N ALA A 37 6.16 -3.88 -4.20
CA ALA A 37 7.49 -4.35 -4.57
C ALA A 37 8.55 -3.57 -3.82
N ASN A 38 9.56 -4.29 -3.35
CA ASN A 38 10.76 -3.69 -2.78
C ASN A 38 11.70 -3.27 -3.90
N ASN A 39 12.22 -2.06 -3.81
CA ASN A 39 13.17 -1.56 -4.78
C ASN A 39 14.59 -1.75 -4.25
N TRP A 40 15.56 -1.79 -5.18
CA TRP A 40 16.95 -2.05 -4.81
C TRP A 40 17.53 -0.95 -3.91
N ASP A 41 16.98 0.25 -3.96
CA ASP A 41 17.49 1.39 -3.19
C ASP A 41 16.90 1.49 -1.78
N GLY A 42 16.11 0.49 -1.36
CA GLY A 42 15.49 0.48 -0.04
C GLY A 42 14.09 1.06 -0.01
N SER A 43 13.62 1.62 -1.10
CA SER A 43 12.25 2.13 -1.17
C SER A 43 11.27 1.02 -1.53
N VAL A 44 9.99 1.32 -1.43
CA VAL A 44 8.91 0.41 -1.78
C VAL A 44 7.98 1.12 -2.74
N THR A 45 7.60 0.42 -3.80
CA THR A 45 6.54 0.88 -4.70
C THR A 45 5.27 0.13 -4.37
N LEU A 46 4.22 0.88 -4.14
CA LEU A 46 2.90 0.34 -3.83
C LEU A 46 1.93 0.87 -4.86
N GLU A 47 1.17 0.00 -5.50
CA GLU A 47 0.18 0.42 -6.48
C GLU A 47 -1.12 -0.30 -6.17
N ALA A 48 -2.22 0.43 -6.17
CA ALA A 48 -3.51 -0.14 -5.85
C ALA A 48 -4.61 0.52 -6.66
N GLN A 49 -5.70 -0.20 -6.82
CA GLN A 49 -6.84 0.23 -7.60
C GLN A 49 -8.11 -0.01 -6.80
N GLY A 50 -9.01 0.96 -6.82
CA GLY A 50 -10.29 0.86 -6.14
C GLY A 50 -10.92 2.23 -5.96
N GLU A 51 -11.83 2.32 -5.02
CA GLU A 51 -12.50 3.58 -4.70
C GLU A 51 -11.53 4.56 -4.07
N ARG A 52 -11.71 5.84 -4.38
CA ARG A 52 -10.82 6.87 -3.86
C ARG A 52 -10.74 6.87 -2.33
N THR A 53 -11.89 6.72 -1.66
CA THR A 53 -11.90 6.74 -0.21
C THR A 53 -11.11 5.58 0.38
N ALA A 54 -11.19 4.41 -0.25
CA ALA A 54 -10.41 3.26 0.18
C ALA A 54 -8.91 3.50 -0.04
N LEU A 55 -8.55 4.08 -1.18
CA LEU A 55 -7.15 4.39 -1.46
C LEU A 55 -6.58 5.39 -0.46
N ASP A 56 -7.38 6.37 -0.05
CA ASP A 56 -6.96 7.36 0.95
C ASP A 56 -6.69 6.71 2.31
N GLU A 57 -7.32 5.58 2.60
CA GLU A 57 -7.15 4.88 3.88
C GLU A 57 -5.97 3.91 3.89
N LEU A 58 -5.43 3.58 2.73
CA LEU A 58 -4.47 2.48 2.63
C LEU A 58 -3.20 2.74 3.43
N VAL A 59 -2.50 3.83 3.16
CA VAL A 59 -1.24 4.11 3.84
C VAL A 59 -1.45 4.35 5.34
N PRO A 60 -2.44 5.14 5.77
CA PRO A 60 -2.71 5.25 7.20
C PRO A 60 -2.98 3.91 7.88
N MET A 61 -3.67 3.00 7.21
CA MET A 61 -3.95 1.69 7.80
C MET A 61 -2.68 0.86 7.94
N ILE A 62 -1.79 0.91 6.95
CA ILE A 62 -0.51 0.23 7.04
C ILE A 62 0.32 0.79 8.21
N GLU A 63 0.33 2.10 8.35
CA GLU A 63 1.09 2.75 9.41
C GLU A 63 0.57 2.36 10.79
N ARG A 64 -0.73 2.23 10.94
CA ARG A 64 -1.32 1.81 12.21
C ARG A 64 -1.02 0.35 12.55
N SER A 65 -0.82 -0.48 11.54
CA SER A 65 -0.54 -1.90 11.73
C SER A 65 0.90 -2.17 12.14
N ASN A 66 1.73 -1.18 12.00
CA ASN A 66 3.17 -1.36 12.14
C ASN A 66 3.62 -1.01 13.59
#